data_3d26847193afda54e2a38de71888a89a
#
_entry.id   3d26847193afda54e2a38de71888a89a
#
_cell.length_a   1.000
_cell.length_b   1.000
_cell.length_c   1.000
_cell.angle_alpha   90.00
_cell.angle_beta   90.00
_cell.angle_gamma   90.00
#
_symmetry.space_group_name_H-M   'P 1'
#
loop_
_entity.id
_entity.type
_entity.pdbx_description
1 polymer ?
#
loop_
_entity_poly.entity_id
_entity_poly.type
_entity_poly.pdbx_seq_one_letter_code
_entity_poly.pdbx_strand_id
1 'polypeptide(L)'
;MTRSLPSATRLDVTGYGYQAEALPPAGEAPRPEDDPRRWFEHPERPFELEIGSGKGTFLIQESPHRPEHNFLGIEWMMAFWRYAADRARRRGMQNVRMLHADAVEFIRQRVVDESIHTFHLYFSDPWPKSRHHRRRVVQDATLQEFHRVIEPGGTLRIVTDHDELWAWYEEHVARCPLFEREPYEPCVSAKPNELVGSNFERKFIPEGRHFRGMTLRRRSPV
;
A
#
# COMPACT_ATOMS: atom_id res chain seq x y z
N MET A 1 2.27 23.73 14.13
CA MET A 1 3.05 23.02 15.19
C MET A 1 3.16 21.55 14.80
N THR A 2 4.29 21.14 14.24
CA THR A 2 4.61 19.75 13.97
C THR A 2 4.87 19.06 15.31
N ARG A 3 3.94 18.23 15.77
CA ARG A 3 4.24 17.34 16.90
C ARG A 3 5.37 16.42 16.47
N SER A 4 6.53 16.57 17.11
CA SER A 4 7.65 15.67 16.97
C SER A 4 7.18 14.24 17.26
N LEU A 5 7.65 13.27 16.46
CA LEU A 5 7.43 11.86 16.75
C LEU A 5 8.00 11.54 18.14
N PRO A 6 7.30 10.75 18.96
CA PRO A 6 7.87 10.27 20.22
C PRO A 6 9.18 9.53 19.95
N SER A 7 10.11 9.60 20.88
CA SER A 7 11.43 8.96 20.80
C SER A 7 11.31 7.50 20.35
N ALA A 8 12.08 7.09 19.35
CA ALA A 8 12.08 5.73 18.77
C ALA A 8 12.25 4.59 19.79
N THR A 9 12.79 4.90 20.97
CA THR A 9 13.05 3.96 22.05
C THR A 9 11.80 3.56 22.86
N ARG A 10 10.65 4.23 22.65
CA ARG A 10 9.40 3.96 23.42
C ARG A 10 8.29 3.29 22.61
N LEU A 11 8.50 3.01 21.31
CA LEU A 11 7.47 2.41 20.46
C LEU A 11 7.58 0.89 20.51
N ASP A 12 6.49 0.22 20.89
CA ASP A 12 6.39 -1.23 20.92
C ASP A 12 5.66 -1.70 19.66
N VAL A 13 6.32 -2.55 18.86
CA VAL A 13 5.80 -3.09 17.60
C VAL A 13 5.45 -4.58 17.66
N THR A 14 5.55 -5.18 18.86
CA THR A 14 5.40 -6.63 19.06
C THR A 14 4.05 -7.13 18.53
N GLY A 15 4.09 -8.13 17.66
CA GLY A 15 2.92 -8.75 17.03
C GLY A 15 2.26 -7.94 15.92
N TYR A 16 2.72 -6.69 15.66
CA TYR A 16 2.14 -5.81 14.64
C TYR A 16 3.14 -5.33 13.59
N GLY A 17 4.41 -5.29 13.94
CA GLY A 17 5.48 -4.82 13.06
C GLY A 17 6.47 -5.92 12.72
N TYR A 18 6.73 -6.09 11.43
CA TYR A 18 7.69 -7.03 10.87
C TYR A 18 8.78 -6.26 10.13
N GLN A 19 9.97 -6.83 10.02
CA GLN A 19 11.08 -6.29 9.26
C GLN A 19 11.55 -7.33 8.26
N ALA A 20 11.70 -6.97 7.00
CA ALA A 20 12.09 -7.92 5.95
C ALA A 20 13.46 -8.56 6.23
N GLU A 21 14.37 -7.79 6.82
CA GLU A 21 15.71 -8.25 7.19
C GLU A 21 15.72 -9.30 8.31
N ALA A 22 14.65 -9.37 9.11
CA ALA A 22 14.48 -10.34 10.19
C ALA A 22 13.74 -11.61 9.75
N LEU A 23 13.22 -11.65 8.52
CA LEU A 23 12.57 -12.84 7.96
C LEU A 23 13.65 -13.84 7.49
N PRO A 24 13.32 -15.14 7.42
CA PRO A 24 14.19 -16.12 6.79
C PRO A 24 14.59 -15.70 5.36
N PRO A 25 15.74 -16.10 4.83
CA PRO A 25 16.14 -15.79 3.46
C PRO A 25 15.03 -16.17 2.45
N ALA A 26 14.75 -15.27 1.50
CA ALA A 26 13.78 -15.56 0.44
C ALA A 26 14.30 -16.72 -0.43
N GLY A 27 13.39 -17.51 -0.97
CA GLY A 27 13.70 -18.50 -1.99
C GLY A 27 13.91 -17.85 -3.37
N GLU A 28 14.15 -18.66 -4.40
CA GLU A 28 14.22 -18.18 -5.79
C GLU A 28 12.87 -17.70 -6.30
N ALA A 29 11.78 -18.19 -5.71
CA ALA A 29 10.41 -17.76 -5.95
C ALA A 29 9.65 -17.65 -4.62
N PRO A 30 8.53 -16.89 -4.57
CA PRO A 30 7.67 -16.83 -3.40
C PRO A 30 7.15 -18.19 -2.98
N ARG A 31 7.19 -18.49 -1.70
CA ARG A 31 6.78 -19.78 -1.14
C ARG A 31 5.58 -19.59 -0.21
N PRO A 32 4.69 -20.59 -0.07
CA PRO A 32 3.53 -20.51 0.83
C PRO A 32 3.88 -20.21 2.29
N GLU A 33 5.05 -20.63 2.76
CA GLU A 33 5.54 -20.34 4.11
C GLU A 33 5.99 -18.89 4.31
N ASP A 34 6.33 -18.19 3.23
CA ASP A 34 6.74 -16.77 3.24
C ASP A 34 5.53 -15.83 3.11
N ASP A 35 4.33 -16.35 2.87
CA ASP A 35 3.11 -15.57 2.63
C ASP A 35 2.76 -14.69 3.85
N PRO A 36 2.72 -13.36 3.70
CA PRO A 36 2.43 -12.43 4.79
C PRO A 36 1.02 -12.56 5.37
N ARG A 37 0.08 -13.22 4.68
CA ARG A 37 -1.26 -13.52 5.22
C ARG A 37 -1.18 -14.38 6.49
N ARG A 38 -0.14 -15.20 6.63
CA ARG A 38 0.13 -16.02 7.83
C ARG A 38 0.45 -15.22 9.10
N TRP A 39 0.66 -13.91 8.99
CA TRP A 39 0.84 -13.03 10.14
C TRP A 39 -0.48 -12.67 10.82
N PHE A 40 -1.61 -13.02 10.22
CA PHE A 40 -2.95 -12.75 10.72
C PHE A 40 -3.58 -14.02 11.33
N GLU A 41 -4.50 -13.81 12.26
CA GLU A 41 -5.27 -14.91 12.86
C GLU A 41 -6.16 -15.63 11.84
N HIS A 42 -6.64 -14.88 10.83
CA HIS A 42 -7.52 -15.34 9.76
C HIS A 42 -6.87 -15.11 8.39
N PRO A 43 -5.89 -15.96 7.99
CA PRO A 43 -5.16 -15.78 6.73
C PRO A 43 -6.01 -15.95 5.46
N GLU A 44 -7.18 -16.55 5.57
CA GLU A 44 -8.15 -16.80 4.49
C GLU A 44 -8.95 -15.54 4.09
N ARG A 45 -8.92 -14.48 4.89
CA ARG A 45 -9.67 -13.24 4.61
C ARG A 45 -9.08 -12.52 3.41
N PRO A 46 -9.91 -11.75 2.68
CA PRO A 46 -9.41 -10.86 1.62
C PRO A 46 -8.24 -10.03 2.12
N PHE A 47 -7.16 -10.00 1.35
CA PHE A 47 -5.91 -9.38 1.77
C PHE A 47 -5.65 -8.10 0.98
N GLU A 48 -5.47 -6.99 1.71
CA GLU A 48 -5.20 -5.68 1.15
C GLU A 48 -3.78 -5.21 1.52
N LEU A 49 -3.07 -4.62 0.56
CA LEU A 49 -1.69 -4.18 0.73
C LEU A 49 -1.52 -2.73 0.34
N GLU A 50 -0.98 -1.89 1.24
CA GLU A 50 -0.61 -0.49 0.96
C GLU A 50 0.90 -0.33 0.84
N ILE A 51 1.36 0.28 -0.28
CA ILE A 51 2.76 0.69 -0.47
C ILE A 51 2.92 2.14 -0.01
N GLY A 52 3.95 2.37 0.84
CA GLY A 52 4.24 3.70 1.37
C GLY A 52 3.22 4.14 2.41
N SER A 53 2.88 3.25 3.34
CA SER A 53 1.83 3.48 4.32
C SER A 53 2.11 4.63 5.31
N GLY A 54 3.32 5.18 5.32
CA GLY A 54 3.70 6.29 6.15
C GLY A 54 3.43 6.02 7.64
N LYS A 55 2.60 6.87 8.26
CA LYS A 55 2.17 6.71 9.67
C LYS A 55 0.95 5.78 9.83
N GLY A 56 0.60 5.01 8.81
CA GLY A 56 -0.51 4.06 8.80
C GLY A 56 -1.89 4.73 8.89
N THR A 57 -2.04 5.97 8.41
CA THR A 57 -3.29 6.71 8.62
C THR A 57 -4.45 6.09 7.86
N PHE A 58 -4.26 5.72 6.59
CA PHE A 58 -5.27 5.04 5.80
C PHE A 58 -5.68 3.71 6.46
N LEU A 59 -4.74 2.82 6.71
CA LEU A 59 -5.00 1.50 7.30
C LEU A 59 -5.76 1.58 8.63
N ILE A 60 -5.35 2.50 9.51
CA ILE A 60 -5.98 2.70 10.83
C ILE A 60 -7.42 3.21 10.72
N GLN A 61 -7.74 3.95 9.69
CA GLN A 61 -9.09 4.49 9.50
C GLN A 61 -9.98 3.54 8.68
N GLU A 62 -9.42 2.88 7.69
CA GLU A 62 -10.18 2.03 6.77
C GLU A 62 -10.48 0.66 7.37
N SER A 63 -9.52 0.00 8.03
CA SER A 63 -9.68 -1.37 8.48
C SER A 63 -10.83 -1.61 9.48
N PRO A 64 -11.25 -0.65 10.33
CA PRO A 64 -12.44 -0.83 11.17
C PRO A 64 -13.76 -0.91 10.38
N HIS A 65 -13.80 -0.40 9.15
CA HIS A 65 -14.97 -0.47 8.28
C HIS A 65 -15.05 -1.79 7.50
N ARG A 66 -13.94 -2.54 7.49
CA ARG A 66 -13.82 -3.85 6.82
C ARG A 66 -13.12 -4.86 7.73
N PRO A 67 -13.75 -5.23 8.87
CA PRO A 67 -13.14 -6.13 9.85
C PRO A 67 -12.90 -7.55 9.31
N GLU A 68 -13.57 -7.90 8.22
CA GLU A 68 -13.42 -9.17 7.50
C GLU A 68 -12.24 -9.18 6.51
N HIS A 69 -11.53 -8.06 6.31
CA HIS A 69 -10.32 -7.97 5.49
C HIS A 69 -9.07 -7.88 6.36
N ASN A 70 -7.95 -8.38 5.86
CA ASN A 70 -6.62 -8.19 6.43
C ASN A 70 -5.86 -7.10 5.69
N PHE A 71 -5.14 -6.26 6.41
CA PHE A 71 -4.43 -5.10 5.86
C PHE A 71 -2.94 -5.16 6.20
N LEU A 72 -2.08 -5.07 5.19
CA LEU A 72 -0.63 -4.93 5.36
C LEU A 72 -0.16 -3.58 4.82
N GLY A 73 0.46 -2.77 5.67
CA GLY A 73 1.17 -1.56 5.23
C GLY A 73 2.66 -1.81 5.09
N ILE A 74 3.24 -1.49 3.94
CA ILE A 74 4.70 -1.52 3.74
C ILE A 74 5.22 -0.09 3.78
N GLU A 75 6.26 0.13 4.60
CA GLU A 75 6.89 1.44 4.76
C GLU A 75 8.42 1.30 4.85
N TRP A 76 9.11 2.09 4.03
CA TRP A 76 10.57 2.12 3.99
C TRP A 76 11.20 2.92 5.14
N MET A 77 10.55 3.98 5.59
CA MET A 77 11.03 4.83 6.68
C MET A 77 10.81 4.15 8.03
N MET A 78 11.89 3.65 8.65
CA MET A 78 11.88 2.98 9.95
C MET A 78 11.06 3.72 11.02
N ALA A 79 11.18 5.04 11.09
CA ALA A 79 10.48 5.87 12.08
C ALA A 79 8.96 5.86 11.86
N PHE A 80 8.51 5.89 10.60
CA PHE A 80 7.09 5.87 10.26
C PHE A 80 6.49 4.47 10.46
N TRP A 81 7.20 3.44 10.00
CA TRP A 81 6.81 2.05 10.24
C TRP A 81 6.63 1.75 11.73
N ARG A 82 7.63 2.08 12.60
CA ARG A 82 7.52 1.87 14.04
C ARG A 82 6.32 2.59 14.64
N TYR A 83 6.11 3.83 14.23
CA TYR A 83 4.97 4.63 14.70
C TYR A 83 3.63 4.01 14.28
N ALA A 84 3.50 3.57 13.03
CA ALA A 84 2.28 2.95 12.50
C ALA A 84 1.99 1.60 13.20
N ALA A 85 3.00 0.75 13.37
CA ALA A 85 2.87 -0.54 14.04
C ALA A 85 2.45 -0.39 15.51
N ASP A 86 3.13 0.50 16.29
CA ASP A 86 2.74 0.79 17.67
C ASP A 86 1.34 1.39 17.77
N ARG A 87 0.95 2.21 16.79
CA ARG A 87 -0.38 2.80 16.71
C ARG A 87 -1.47 1.75 16.50
N ALA A 88 -1.24 0.77 15.60
CA ALA A 88 -2.14 -0.36 15.37
C ALA A 88 -2.23 -1.25 16.62
N ARG A 89 -1.07 -1.56 17.25
CA ARG A 89 -0.99 -2.33 18.50
C ARG A 89 -1.81 -1.69 19.62
N ARG A 90 -1.59 -0.40 19.92
CA ARG A 90 -2.32 0.31 20.97
C ARG A 90 -3.84 0.40 20.75
N ARG A 91 -4.29 0.18 19.52
CA ARG A 91 -5.72 0.09 19.17
C ARG A 91 -6.26 -1.33 19.15
N GLY A 92 -5.41 -2.33 19.37
CA GLY A 92 -5.79 -3.74 19.34
C GLY A 92 -6.29 -4.21 17.96
N MET A 93 -5.76 -3.64 16.87
CA MET A 93 -6.26 -3.90 15.50
C MET A 93 -5.77 -5.26 15.00
N GLN A 94 -6.57 -6.31 15.17
CA GLN A 94 -6.18 -7.68 14.82
C GLN A 94 -5.95 -7.89 13.32
N ASN A 95 -6.60 -7.10 12.49
CA ASN A 95 -6.55 -7.19 11.03
C ASN A 95 -5.58 -6.20 10.37
N VAL A 96 -4.63 -5.60 11.11
CA VAL A 96 -3.61 -4.69 10.56
C VAL A 96 -2.21 -5.17 10.95
N ARG A 97 -1.32 -5.23 9.97
CA ARG A 97 0.12 -5.47 10.17
C ARG A 97 0.93 -4.45 9.40
N MET A 98 2.16 -4.19 9.87
CA MET A 98 3.08 -3.23 9.26
C MET A 98 4.42 -3.91 8.97
N LEU A 99 4.94 -3.69 7.77
CA LEU A 99 6.23 -4.23 7.33
C LEU A 99 7.22 -3.10 7.02
N HIS A 100 8.42 -3.19 7.54
CA HIS A 100 9.57 -2.39 7.12
C HIS A 100 10.29 -3.11 5.99
N ALA A 101 10.19 -2.59 4.76
CA ALA A 101 10.80 -3.18 3.57
C ALA A 101 10.85 -2.21 2.39
N ASP A 102 11.68 -2.55 1.38
CA ASP A 102 11.40 -2.14 0.00
C ASP A 102 10.17 -2.93 -0.49
N ALA A 103 9.11 -2.20 -0.84
CA ALA A 103 7.84 -2.84 -1.16
C ALA A 103 7.91 -3.67 -2.46
N VAL A 104 8.55 -3.15 -3.51
CA VAL A 104 8.63 -3.84 -4.81
C VAL A 104 9.47 -5.10 -4.69
N GLU A 105 10.58 -5.04 -3.96
CA GLU A 105 11.42 -6.20 -3.72
C GLU A 105 10.70 -7.27 -2.89
N PHE A 106 10.03 -6.85 -1.80
CA PHE A 106 9.25 -7.75 -0.96
C PHE A 106 8.14 -8.47 -1.74
N ILE A 107 7.39 -7.74 -2.55
CA ILE A 107 6.31 -8.31 -3.37
C ILE A 107 6.87 -9.36 -4.32
N ARG A 108 7.95 -9.06 -5.03
CA ARG A 108 8.58 -9.98 -5.96
C ARG A 108 9.05 -11.27 -5.29
N GLN A 109 9.63 -11.16 -4.12
CA GLN A 109 10.31 -12.28 -3.46
C GLN A 109 9.40 -13.12 -2.56
N ARG A 110 8.30 -12.54 -2.04
CA ARG A 110 7.55 -13.17 -0.95
C ARG A 110 6.05 -13.20 -1.10
N VAL A 111 5.48 -12.38 -1.98
CA VAL A 111 4.03 -12.38 -2.16
C VAL A 111 3.69 -13.41 -3.24
N VAL A 112 2.93 -14.43 -2.85
CA VAL A 112 2.49 -15.50 -3.75
C VAL A 112 1.49 -14.97 -4.77
N ASP A 113 1.35 -15.70 -5.90
CA ASP A 113 0.44 -15.33 -6.97
C ASP A 113 -1.00 -15.28 -6.47
N GLU A 114 -1.80 -14.37 -7.01
CA GLU A 114 -3.25 -14.27 -6.80
C GLU A 114 -3.67 -14.23 -5.32
N SER A 115 -2.89 -13.54 -4.50
CA SER A 115 -3.10 -13.47 -3.05
C SER A 115 -3.59 -12.11 -2.54
N ILE A 116 -3.57 -11.08 -3.37
CA ILE A 116 -3.97 -9.73 -2.98
C ILE A 116 -5.33 -9.39 -3.59
N HIS A 117 -6.30 -9.07 -2.73
CA HIS A 117 -7.63 -8.59 -3.12
C HIS A 117 -7.58 -7.14 -3.63
N THR A 118 -6.94 -6.25 -2.85
CA THR A 118 -6.80 -4.84 -3.23
C THR A 118 -5.40 -4.32 -2.92
N PHE A 119 -4.82 -3.68 -3.91
CA PHE A 119 -3.54 -3.01 -3.80
C PHE A 119 -3.75 -1.49 -3.71
N HIS A 120 -3.12 -0.82 -2.74
CA HIS A 120 -3.24 0.61 -2.51
C HIS A 120 -1.91 1.30 -2.75
N LEU A 121 -1.89 2.28 -3.66
CA LEU A 121 -0.74 3.14 -3.94
C LEU A 121 -1.17 4.60 -3.84
N TYR A 122 -0.98 5.20 -2.68
CA TYR A 122 -1.46 6.54 -2.38
C TYR A 122 -0.31 7.50 -2.13
N PHE A 123 -0.27 8.60 -2.89
CA PHE A 123 0.69 9.70 -2.71
C PHE A 123 2.15 9.25 -2.72
N SER A 124 2.50 8.31 -3.59
CA SER A 124 3.88 7.86 -3.72
C SER A 124 4.80 8.99 -4.16
N ASP A 125 6.09 8.88 -3.85
CA ASP A 125 7.10 9.88 -4.18
C ASP A 125 7.16 10.15 -5.69
N PRO A 126 7.07 11.41 -6.15
CA PRO A 126 7.02 11.74 -7.57
C PRO A 126 8.37 11.66 -8.27
N TRP A 127 9.48 11.66 -7.54
CA TRP A 127 10.84 11.61 -8.09
C TRP A 127 11.02 12.54 -9.30
N PRO A 128 11.00 13.89 -9.12
CA PRO A 128 10.85 14.84 -10.25
C PRO A 128 12.07 14.89 -11.18
N LYS A 129 13.25 14.44 -10.74
CA LYS A 129 14.46 14.43 -11.59
C LYS A 129 14.44 13.18 -12.47
N SER A 130 14.62 13.32 -13.80
CA SER A 130 14.58 12.23 -14.79
C SER A 130 15.45 11.02 -14.40
N ARG A 131 16.68 11.28 -13.89
CA ARG A 131 17.57 10.20 -13.41
C ARG A 131 17.00 9.37 -12.26
N HIS A 132 15.93 9.85 -11.59
CA HIS A 132 15.25 9.18 -10.49
C HIS A 132 13.94 8.51 -10.90
N HIS A 133 13.43 8.69 -12.12
CA HIS A 133 12.16 8.09 -12.58
C HIS A 133 12.12 6.57 -12.41
N ARG A 134 13.29 5.90 -12.50
CA ARG A 134 13.42 4.47 -12.19
C ARG A 134 13.01 4.07 -10.77
N ARG A 135 12.81 5.04 -9.86
CA ARG A 135 12.34 4.83 -8.47
C ARG A 135 10.81 4.97 -8.34
N ARG A 136 10.13 5.47 -9.37
CA ARG A 136 8.67 5.54 -9.38
C ARG A 136 8.11 4.13 -9.30
N VAL A 137 7.11 3.93 -8.46
CA VAL A 137 6.55 2.60 -8.19
C VAL A 137 5.88 2.03 -9.44
N VAL A 138 5.07 2.83 -10.16
CA VAL A 138 4.39 2.37 -11.37
C VAL A 138 5.35 2.42 -12.55
N GLN A 139 5.67 1.24 -13.07
CA GLN A 139 6.46 0.96 -14.28
C GLN A 139 5.90 -0.30 -14.94
N ASP A 140 6.25 -0.57 -16.18
CA ASP A 140 5.77 -1.76 -16.90
C ASP A 140 6.09 -3.05 -16.13
N ALA A 141 7.30 -3.18 -15.61
CA ALA A 141 7.71 -4.36 -14.84
C ALA A 141 6.95 -4.50 -13.51
N THR A 142 6.69 -3.40 -12.81
CA THR A 142 5.94 -3.46 -11.55
C THR A 142 4.45 -3.69 -11.78
N LEU A 143 3.87 -3.20 -12.87
CA LEU A 143 2.49 -3.54 -13.25
C LEU A 143 2.33 -5.02 -13.56
N GLN A 144 3.33 -5.68 -14.15
CA GLN A 144 3.33 -7.13 -14.33
C GLN A 144 3.35 -7.87 -12.98
N GLU A 145 4.20 -7.44 -12.05
CA GLU A 145 4.23 -8.01 -10.70
C GLU A 145 2.92 -7.78 -9.94
N PHE A 146 2.32 -6.60 -10.04
CA PHE A 146 1.03 -6.32 -9.43
C PHE A 146 -0.08 -7.20 -10.02
N HIS A 147 -0.05 -7.40 -11.36
CA HIS A 147 -0.98 -8.33 -11.98
C HIS A 147 -0.77 -9.77 -11.50
N ARG A 148 0.46 -10.21 -11.30
CA ARG A 148 0.76 -11.57 -10.80
C ARG A 148 0.15 -11.79 -9.42
N VAL A 149 0.32 -10.83 -8.50
CA VAL A 149 -0.06 -11.00 -7.09
C VAL A 149 -1.51 -10.63 -6.77
N ILE A 150 -2.16 -9.77 -7.57
CA ILE A 150 -3.57 -9.45 -7.39
C ILE A 150 -4.41 -10.63 -7.85
N GLU A 151 -5.40 -11.05 -7.09
CA GLU A 151 -6.32 -12.14 -7.47
C GLU A 151 -7.20 -11.76 -8.69
N PRO A 152 -7.75 -12.72 -9.44
CA PRO A 152 -8.68 -12.43 -10.52
C PRO A 152 -9.86 -11.57 -10.05
N GLY A 153 -10.09 -10.44 -10.74
CA GLY A 153 -11.11 -9.47 -10.32
C GLY A 153 -10.71 -8.53 -9.18
N GLY A 154 -9.55 -8.74 -8.58
CA GLY A 154 -8.98 -7.81 -7.60
C GLY A 154 -8.50 -6.50 -8.24
N THR A 155 -8.12 -5.53 -7.44
CA THR A 155 -7.86 -4.15 -7.91
C THR A 155 -6.55 -3.56 -7.44
N LEU A 156 -5.98 -2.68 -8.27
CA LEU A 156 -4.94 -1.73 -7.91
C LEU A 156 -5.54 -0.32 -7.88
N ARG A 157 -5.49 0.34 -6.73
CA ARG A 157 -6.04 1.67 -6.50
C ARG A 157 -4.91 2.68 -6.35
N ILE A 158 -4.91 3.70 -7.20
CA ILE A 158 -3.83 4.70 -7.28
C ILE A 158 -4.41 6.08 -7.05
N VAL A 159 -3.79 6.89 -6.16
CA VAL A 159 -4.13 8.32 -5.98
C VAL A 159 -2.84 9.15 -5.90
N THR A 160 -2.84 10.30 -6.57
CA THR A 160 -1.78 11.31 -6.49
C THR A 160 -2.33 12.72 -6.68
N ASP A 161 -1.61 13.71 -6.15
CA ASP A 161 -1.83 15.15 -6.37
C ASP A 161 -0.80 15.77 -7.34
N HIS A 162 0.13 14.95 -7.86
CA HIS A 162 1.26 15.42 -8.66
C HIS A 162 1.01 15.21 -10.16
N ASP A 163 0.88 16.28 -10.93
CA ASP A 163 0.50 16.24 -12.35
C ASP A 163 1.45 15.40 -13.22
N GLU A 164 2.77 15.57 -13.06
CA GLU A 164 3.75 14.81 -13.84
C GLU A 164 3.71 13.31 -13.50
N LEU A 165 3.49 12.98 -12.21
CA LEU A 165 3.36 11.59 -11.79
C LEU A 165 2.07 10.97 -12.31
N TRP A 166 0.98 11.75 -12.34
CA TRP A 166 -0.27 11.31 -12.96
C TRP A 166 -0.10 11.01 -14.45
N ALA A 167 0.54 11.91 -15.20
CA ALA A 167 0.82 11.68 -16.63
C ALA A 167 1.69 10.42 -16.84
N TRP A 168 2.64 10.17 -15.96
CA TRP A 168 3.45 8.96 -15.95
C TRP A 168 2.59 7.70 -15.73
N TYR A 169 1.65 7.73 -14.79
CA TYR A 169 0.73 6.62 -14.56
C TYR A 169 -0.15 6.37 -15.78
N GLU A 170 -0.73 7.42 -16.36
CA GLU A 170 -1.56 7.31 -17.57
C GLU A 170 -0.78 6.65 -18.72
N GLU A 171 0.48 7.05 -18.95
CA GLU A 171 1.33 6.48 -19.99
C GLU A 171 1.58 4.98 -19.80
N HIS A 172 1.96 4.57 -18.58
CA HIS A 172 2.24 3.16 -18.27
C HIS A 172 0.98 2.29 -18.31
N VAL A 173 -0.14 2.80 -17.81
CA VAL A 173 -1.43 2.10 -17.80
C VAL A 173 -1.98 1.94 -19.21
N ALA A 174 -1.89 2.98 -20.06
CA ALA A 174 -2.40 2.94 -21.45
C ALA A 174 -1.75 1.83 -22.29
N ARG A 175 -0.49 1.48 -22.03
CA ARG A 175 0.20 0.40 -22.74
C ARG A 175 0.18 -0.95 -22.02
N CYS A 176 -0.48 -1.03 -20.86
CA CYS A 176 -0.60 -2.26 -20.08
C CYS A 176 -1.98 -2.92 -20.29
N PRO A 177 -2.08 -4.00 -21.09
CA PRO A 177 -3.37 -4.64 -21.38
C PRO A 177 -3.88 -5.52 -20.24
N LEU A 178 -3.09 -5.69 -19.17
CA LEU A 178 -3.37 -6.62 -18.07
C LEU A 178 -4.50 -6.15 -17.13
N PHE A 179 -4.81 -4.85 -17.18
CA PHE A 179 -5.82 -4.24 -16.34
C PHE A 179 -6.90 -3.58 -17.16
N GLU A 180 -8.09 -3.50 -16.58
CA GLU A 180 -9.19 -2.67 -17.03
C GLU A 180 -9.30 -1.46 -16.12
N ARG A 181 -9.38 -0.26 -16.70
CA ARG A 181 -9.52 0.97 -15.92
C ARG A 181 -10.97 1.21 -15.55
N GLU A 182 -11.18 1.49 -14.28
CA GLU A 182 -12.46 1.88 -13.71
C GLU A 182 -12.37 3.27 -13.04
N PRO A 183 -13.51 3.97 -12.86
CA PRO A 183 -13.58 5.15 -12.03
C PRO A 183 -13.06 4.86 -10.62
N TYR A 184 -12.42 5.86 -10.00
CA TYR A 184 -11.99 5.74 -8.61
C TYR A 184 -13.14 6.10 -7.68
N GLU A 185 -13.55 5.15 -6.85
CA GLU A 185 -14.50 5.39 -5.77
C GLU A 185 -13.73 5.76 -4.48
N PRO A 186 -14.14 6.81 -3.74
CA PRO A 186 -13.49 7.14 -2.47
C PRO A 186 -13.47 5.97 -1.48
N CYS A 187 -12.45 5.93 -0.63
CA CYS A 187 -12.37 4.94 0.45
C CYS A 187 -13.51 5.16 1.45
N VAL A 188 -13.95 4.09 2.13
CA VAL A 188 -15.08 4.16 3.08
C VAL A 188 -14.77 5.13 4.23
N SER A 189 -13.52 5.19 4.65
CA SER A 189 -13.05 6.11 5.70
C SER A 189 -12.83 7.56 5.25
N ALA A 190 -12.96 7.85 3.95
CA ALA A 190 -12.77 9.18 3.39
C ALA A 190 -13.93 10.10 3.77
N LYS A 191 -13.62 11.35 4.12
CA LYS A 191 -14.62 12.39 4.35
C LYS A 191 -15.07 13.00 3.02
N PRO A 192 -16.17 13.77 3.00
CA PRO A 192 -16.53 14.54 1.81
C PRO A 192 -15.34 15.32 1.24
N ASN A 193 -15.11 15.21 -0.08
CA ASN A 193 -13.99 15.79 -0.83
C ASN A 193 -12.60 15.12 -0.62
N GLU A 194 -12.52 14.04 0.16
CA GLU A 194 -11.33 13.18 0.24
C GLU A 194 -11.50 11.96 -0.68
N LEU A 195 -10.41 11.44 -1.23
CA LEU A 195 -10.39 10.18 -1.98
C LEU A 195 -9.97 8.99 -1.09
N VAL A 196 -9.00 9.20 -0.21
CA VAL A 196 -8.39 8.17 0.62
C VAL A 196 -8.71 8.34 2.11
N GLY A 197 -8.92 9.58 2.57
CA GLY A 197 -9.06 9.87 3.98
C GLY A 197 -7.70 10.02 4.69
N SER A 198 -6.68 10.44 3.96
CA SER A 198 -5.32 10.57 4.49
C SER A 198 -5.09 11.91 5.20
N ASN A 199 -4.09 11.95 6.09
CA ASN A 199 -3.63 13.22 6.66
C ASN A 199 -3.01 14.14 5.60
N PHE A 200 -2.51 13.57 4.51
CA PHE A 200 -1.96 14.31 3.39
C PHE A 200 -3.06 15.12 2.69
N GLU A 201 -4.17 14.51 2.34
CA GLU A 201 -5.33 15.20 1.75
C GLU A 201 -5.82 16.31 2.66
N ARG A 202 -6.05 16.01 3.95
CA ARG A 202 -6.54 16.99 4.94
C ARG A 202 -5.66 18.21 5.10
N LYS A 203 -4.36 18.02 4.87
CA LYS A 203 -3.41 19.14 4.90
C LYS A 203 -3.51 19.99 3.65
N PHE A 204 -3.67 19.36 2.47
CA PHE A 204 -3.48 20.05 1.19
C PHE A 204 -4.77 20.38 0.45
N ILE A 205 -5.93 19.79 0.78
CA ILE A 205 -7.24 20.22 0.27
C ILE A 205 -7.49 21.72 0.53
N PRO A 206 -7.25 22.27 1.74
CA PRO A 206 -7.44 23.71 1.99
C PRO A 206 -6.49 24.60 1.19
N GLU A 207 -5.38 24.07 0.70
CA GLU A 207 -4.41 24.78 -0.16
C GLU A 207 -4.82 24.73 -1.65
N GLY A 208 -5.97 24.13 -1.99
CA GLY A 208 -6.49 24.04 -3.35
C GLY A 208 -5.83 22.95 -4.20
N ARG A 209 -5.14 21.97 -3.63
CA ARG A 209 -4.59 20.84 -4.40
C ARG A 209 -5.70 19.93 -4.92
N HIS A 210 -5.55 19.54 -6.17
CA HIS A 210 -6.43 18.57 -6.82
C HIS A 210 -5.84 17.17 -6.68
N PHE A 211 -6.67 16.23 -6.28
CA PHE A 211 -6.33 14.83 -6.16
C PHE A 211 -6.98 14.06 -7.31
N ARG A 212 -6.22 13.13 -7.91
CA ARG A 212 -6.69 12.26 -8.99
C ARG A 212 -6.53 10.82 -8.58
N GLY A 213 -7.53 10.03 -8.90
CA GLY A 213 -7.53 8.60 -8.60
C GLY A 213 -7.93 7.77 -9.80
N MET A 214 -7.41 6.55 -9.88
CA MET A 214 -7.85 5.51 -10.80
C MET A 214 -7.91 4.18 -10.08
N THR A 215 -8.83 3.34 -10.50
CA THR A 215 -8.88 1.93 -10.15
C THR A 215 -8.55 1.10 -11.38
N LEU A 216 -7.66 0.14 -11.20
CA LEU A 216 -7.24 -0.80 -12.24
C LEU A 216 -7.67 -2.19 -11.79
N ARG A 217 -8.68 -2.77 -12.43
CA ARG A 217 -9.15 -4.14 -12.17
C ARG A 217 -8.30 -5.13 -12.94
N ARG A 218 -7.79 -6.15 -12.26
CA ARG A 218 -7.10 -7.26 -12.92
C ARG A 218 -8.06 -7.97 -13.88
N ARG A 219 -7.68 -8.06 -15.15
CA ARG A 219 -8.41 -8.87 -16.13
C ARG A 219 -8.24 -10.35 -15.82
N SER A 220 -9.33 -11.09 -15.87
CA SER A 220 -9.25 -12.55 -15.85
C SER A 220 -8.60 -13.05 -17.16
N PRO A 221 -7.83 -14.15 -17.11
CA PRO A 221 -7.41 -14.80 -18.35
C PRO A 221 -8.63 -15.13 -19.20
N VAL A 222 -8.54 -14.83 -20.51
CA VAL A 222 -9.56 -15.23 -21.50
C VAL A 222 -9.45 -16.70 -21.77
#